data_1a7864b134d80698d1e735ae066ed518
#
_entry.id   1a7864b134d80698d1e735ae066ed518
#
_cell.length_a   1.000
_cell.length_b   1.000
_cell.length_c   1.000
_cell.angle_alpha   90.00
_cell.angle_beta   90.00
_cell.angle_gamma   90.00
#
_symmetry.space_group_name_H-M   'P 1'
#
loop_
_entity.id
_entity.type
_entity.pdbx_description
1 polymer ?
#
loop_
_entity_poly.entity_id
_entity_poly.type
_entity_poly.pdbx_seq_one_letter_code
_entity_poly.pdbx_strand_id
1 'polypeptide(L)'
;MFRAHTQTERDHKSARKDSMSTTTETASQATPNESTEANPEANPTGAPVAKTEHRSSLFASSYPLILLIALTILLGVTYLSLITGRYPLELDELFRILGKNWFGMDLKVYKPAENMLLTVRIPRLLAAGLIGAALAIAGATFQAVFRNPLVSPYLLGVSQGASAGAASAILLGVGTSLAIQGSALAGGLAAVLLTVSIPRLLKNQSTLMLVLSGVIVGGFGTAALGALKFIANPETQLAQIVFWQMGSLQDVRAEALTQFALVAVPCILLLLAMRWRINILSLGDDEARTLGINLTRTRGITILLATLVTATSVCIGGPISWVGLVIPHLCRLLVGSDTTKLMPLSILMGASFMMFVDTLARSLTSAEVPLSVLTGFIGTPLYVALLLLGKVRVK
;
A
#
# COMPACT_ATOMS: atom_id res chain seq x y z
N MET A 1 -26.02 -55.20 9.03
CA MET A 1 -26.33 -55.75 7.72
C MET A 1 -25.32 -55.16 6.74
N PHE A 2 -24.51 -56.08 6.19
CA PHE A 2 -23.46 -56.08 5.18
C PHE A 2 -22.19 -55.26 5.47
N ARG A 3 -21.15 -55.83 5.87
CA ARG A 3 -20.05 -56.79 5.56
C ARG A 3 -19.71 -56.92 4.07
N ALA A 4 -18.39 -56.66 3.82
CA ALA A 4 -17.49 -57.24 2.84
C ALA A 4 -17.32 -56.55 1.51
N HIS A 5 -16.14 -55.95 1.26
CA HIS A 5 -15.19 -56.48 0.30
C HIS A 5 -13.80 -55.93 0.58
N THR A 6 -12.98 -56.81 1.17
CA THR A 6 -11.51 -56.80 1.16
C THR A 6 -11.04 -57.66 -0.01
N GLN A 7 -9.82 -57.37 -0.48
CA GLN A 7 -8.93 -58.11 -1.39
C GLN A 7 -9.11 -57.76 -2.90
N THR A 8 -8.14 -57.06 -3.40
CA THR A 8 -7.19 -57.50 -4.41
C THR A 8 -6.31 -56.31 -4.80
N GLU A 9 -5.03 -56.41 -4.48
CA GLU A 9 -3.85 -56.03 -5.27
C GLU A 9 -2.59 -55.97 -4.43
N ARG A 10 -2.15 -57.15 -4.05
CA ARG A 10 -0.73 -57.49 -3.95
C ARG A 10 -0.49 -58.38 -5.15
N ASP A 11 0.31 -57.85 -6.13
CA ASP A 11 1.19 -58.59 -7.01
C ASP A 11 1.55 -57.70 -8.19
N HIS A 12 2.69 -57.04 -8.09
CA HIS A 12 3.60 -56.67 -9.18
C HIS A 12 4.87 -56.01 -8.59
N LYS A 13 5.58 -56.87 -7.81
CA LYS A 13 7.00 -56.66 -7.56
C LYS A 13 7.67 -57.94 -8.00
N SER A 14 8.30 -57.94 -9.14
CA SER A 14 9.41 -58.79 -9.55
C SER A 14 9.60 -58.73 -11.04
N ALA A 15 10.80 -58.53 -11.45
CA ALA A 15 11.41 -58.71 -12.77
C ALA A 15 11.84 -57.40 -13.47
N ARG A 16 13.07 -57.02 -13.18
CA ARG A 16 14.18 -56.93 -14.12
C ARG A 16 15.43 -56.36 -13.46
N LYS A 17 16.19 -57.29 -12.89
CA LYS A 17 17.66 -57.23 -12.82
C LYS A 17 18.19 -58.03 -14.01
N ASP A 18 19.41 -57.65 -14.38
CA ASP A 18 20.37 -58.33 -15.25
C ASP A 18 20.43 -57.90 -16.73
N SER A 19 21.49 -57.16 -16.99
CA SER A 19 22.60 -57.38 -17.94
C SER A 19 23.48 -56.13 -17.92
N MET A 20 24.58 -56.03 -17.24
CA MET A 20 25.92 -56.66 -17.42
C MET A 20 26.46 -56.55 -18.88
N SER A 21 27.48 -55.72 -19.08
CA SER A 21 28.88 -56.06 -19.33
C SER A 21 29.58 -54.83 -19.96
N THR A 22 30.61 -54.32 -19.24
CA THR A 22 32.04 -54.42 -19.58
C THR A 22 32.43 -54.05 -21.03
N THR A 23 33.20 -52.98 -21.18
CA THR A 23 34.47 -53.05 -21.90
C THR A 23 35.45 -51.95 -21.40
N THR A 24 36.64 -52.43 -21.10
CA THR A 24 37.84 -51.83 -20.61
C THR A 24 38.70 -51.13 -21.68
N GLU A 25 39.55 -50.19 -21.21
CA GLU A 25 40.89 -49.83 -21.65
C GLU A 25 41.13 -49.24 -23.08
N THR A 26 41.73 -48.08 -23.13
CA THR A 26 43.22 -48.02 -23.29
C THR A 26 43.73 -46.57 -23.10
N ALA A 27 44.75 -46.48 -22.26
CA ALA A 27 45.61 -45.34 -22.06
C ALA A 27 46.52 -45.14 -23.30
N SER A 28 46.82 -43.87 -23.61
CA SER A 28 48.09 -43.53 -24.28
C SER A 28 48.55 -42.16 -23.86
N GLN A 29 49.70 -42.16 -23.24
CA GLN A 29 50.57 -41.03 -22.90
C GLN A 29 51.15 -40.38 -24.16
N ALA A 30 51.29 -39.05 -24.13
CA ALA A 30 52.45 -38.33 -24.72
C ALA A 30 52.46 -36.89 -24.23
N THR A 31 53.51 -36.53 -23.51
CA THR A 31 54.06 -35.19 -23.26
C THR A 31 55.10 -34.84 -24.33
N PRO A 32 55.86 -33.73 -24.21
CA PRO A 32 55.51 -32.32 -24.42
C PRO A 32 56.38 -31.65 -25.51
N ASN A 33 56.17 -30.41 -25.79
CA ASN A 33 57.03 -29.32 -26.29
C ASN A 33 56.38 -28.60 -27.49
N GLU A 34 56.19 -27.31 -27.40
CA GLU A 34 57.13 -26.28 -27.82
C GLU A 34 56.54 -24.88 -27.59
N SER A 35 57.38 -24.05 -27.05
CA SER A 35 57.30 -22.63 -26.94
C SER A 35 56.98 -21.97 -28.30
N THR A 36 56.03 -21.07 -28.35
CA THR A 36 55.99 -20.00 -29.35
C THR A 36 55.46 -18.72 -28.74
N GLU A 37 56.26 -17.73 -28.87
CA GLU A 37 56.25 -16.33 -28.56
C GLU A 37 54.90 -15.63 -28.40
N ALA A 38 54.87 -14.76 -27.39
CA ALA A 38 53.92 -13.70 -27.16
C ALA A 38 53.88 -12.73 -28.35
N ASN A 39 52.69 -12.55 -28.92
CA ASN A 39 52.37 -11.39 -29.74
C ASN A 39 51.35 -10.52 -29.00
N PRO A 40 51.72 -9.33 -28.49
CA PRO A 40 50.77 -8.44 -27.79
C PRO A 40 50.21 -7.44 -28.80
N GLU A 41 49.19 -7.83 -29.57
CA GLU A 41 48.33 -6.87 -30.29
C GLU A 41 47.18 -7.62 -30.97
N ALA A 42 46.11 -7.83 -30.20
CA ALA A 42 44.76 -7.97 -30.75
C ALA A 42 43.77 -7.51 -29.71
N ASN A 43 43.49 -6.23 -29.77
CA ASN A 43 42.33 -5.63 -29.11
C ASN A 43 41.04 -6.20 -29.76
N PRO A 44 40.25 -7.05 -29.13
CA PRO A 44 38.97 -7.45 -29.69
C PRO A 44 38.00 -6.30 -29.52
N THR A 45 37.86 -5.55 -30.61
CA THR A 45 36.65 -4.84 -31.06
C THR A 45 35.58 -4.68 -30.02
N GLY A 46 35.39 -3.41 -29.65
CA GLY A 46 34.28 -2.94 -28.83
C GLY A 46 32.95 -3.55 -29.25
N ALA A 47 32.45 -4.41 -28.40
CA ALA A 47 31.01 -4.56 -28.30
C ALA A 47 30.47 -3.16 -28.04
N PRO A 48 29.45 -2.67 -28.76
CA PRO A 48 28.86 -1.39 -28.46
C PRO A 48 28.29 -1.54 -27.03
N VAL A 49 28.89 -0.77 -26.09
CA VAL A 49 28.28 -0.46 -24.83
C VAL A 49 26.90 0.03 -25.22
N ALA A 50 25.90 -0.79 -25.01
CA ALA A 50 24.50 -0.40 -25.19
C ALA A 50 24.36 0.89 -24.39
N LYS A 51 24.37 2.01 -25.11
CA LYS A 51 23.94 3.29 -24.56
C LYS A 51 22.54 2.98 -24.04
N THR A 52 22.43 2.76 -22.74
CA THR A 52 21.18 2.95 -22.01
C THR A 52 20.79 4.38 -22.31
N GLU A 53 20.05 4.56 -23.40
CA GLU A 53 19.34 5.80 -23.64
C GLU A 53 18.47 5.99 -22.39
N HIS A 54 18.95 6.84 -21.52
CA HIS A 54 18.16 7.55 -20.55
C HIS A 54 17.12 8.30 -21.38
N ARG A 55 16.07 7.58 -21.82
CA ARG A 55 14.86 8.23 -22.28
C ARG A 55 14.34 9.00 -21.08
N SER A 56 14.82 10.22 -20.96
CA SER A 56 14.20 11.27 -20.16
C SER A 56 12.71 11.15 -20.42
N SER A 57 11.94 10.90 -19.33
CA SER A 57 10.49 10.91 -19.40
C SER A 57 10.11 12.16 -20.20
N LEU A 58 9.25 12.01 -21.21
CA LEU A 58 8.79 13.10 -22.08
C LEU A 58 8.30 14.33 -21.28
N PHE A 59 8.16 14.20 -19.95
CA PHE A 59 7.71 15.19 -18.99
C PHE A 59 8.74 15.59 -17.93
N ALA A 60 10.00 15.15 -17.98
CA ALA A 60 10.98 15.47 -16.92
C ALA A 60 11.25 16.99 -16.80
N SER A 61 11.12 17.73 -17.89
CA SER A 61 11.22 19.20 -17.91
C SER A 61 9.95 19.90 -17.39
N SER A 62 8.85 19.18 -17.22
CA SER A 62 7.51 19.71 -16.87
C SER A 62 7.02 19.33 -15.48
N TYR A 63 7.92 18.91 -14.56
CA TYR A 63 7.52 18.50 -13.20
C TYR A 63 6.67 19.56 -12.46
N PRO A 64 7.02 20.87 -12.50
CA PRO A 64 6.16 21.89 -11.89
C PRO A 64 4.75 21.94 -12.50
N LEU A 65 4.65 21.73 -13.82
CA LEU A 65 3.35 21.70 -14.50
C LEU A 65 2.53 20.48 -14.06
N ILE A 66 3.15 19.31 -13.90
CA ILE A 66 2.48 18.11 -13.40
C ILE A 66 1.96 18.33 -11.98
N LEU A 67 2.75 18.94 -11.11
CA LEU A 67 2.32 19.31 -9.75
C LEU A 67 1.17 20.31 -9.78
N LEU A 68 1.22 21.34 -10.66
CA LEU A 68 0.15 22.30 -10.81
C LEU A 68 -1.15 21.64 -11.28
N ILE A 69 -1.07 20.73 -12.25
CA ILE A 69 -2.23 19.94 -12.70
C ILE A 69 -2.78 19.09 -11.55
N ALA A 70 -1.92 18.38 -10.82
CA ALA A 70 -2.35 17.57 -9.66
C ALA A 70 -3.00 18.42 -8.57
N LEU A 71 -2.48 19.60 -8.29
CA LEU A 71 -3.08 20.56 -7.36
C LEU A 71 -4.43 21.07 -7.87
N THR A 72 -4.54 21.38 -9.15
CA THR A 72 -5.81 21.80 -9.77
C THR A 72 -6.86 20.68 -9.67
N ILE A 73 -6.47 19.43 -9.91
CA ILE A 73 -7.35 18.26 -9.73
C ILE A 73 -7.79 18.15 -8.27
N LEU A 74 -6.87 18.30 -7.31
CA LEU A 74 -7.19 18.26 -5.89
C LEU A 74 -8.21 19.34 -5.51
N LEU A 75 -8.00 20.56 -5.96
CA LEU A 75 -8.92 21.68 -5.70
C LEU A 75 -10.29 21.45 -6.37
N GLY A 76 -10.29 20.95 -7.60
CA GLY A 76 -11.53 20.62 -8.32
C GLY A 76 -12.32 19.50 -7.65
N VAL A 77 -11.65 18.44 -7.19
CA VAL A 77 -12.30 17.35 -6.45
C VAL A 77 -12.78 17.83 -5.08
N THR A 78 -12.00 18.66 -4.39
CA THR A 78 -12.41 19.29 -3.12
C THR A 78 -13.69 20.09 -3.30
N TYR A 79 -13.71 20.94 -4.30
CA TYR A 79 -14.89 21.73 -4.67
C TYR A 79 -16.10 20.84 -4.98
N LEU A 80 -15.93 19.85 -5.86
CA LEU A 80 -16.98 18.90 -6.21
C LEU A 80 -17.51 18.18 -4.96
N SER A 81 -16.63 17.74 -4.08
CA SER A 81 -16.98 17.04 -2.84
C SER A 81 -17.77 17.90 -1.86
N LEU A 82 -17.51 19.22 -1.82
CA LEU A 82 -18.23 20.15 -0.95
C LEU A 82 -19.66 20.41 -1.42
N ILE A 83 -19.92 20.47 -2.73
CA ILE A 83 -21.24 20.74 -3.28
C ILE A 83 -22.08 19.47 -3.47
N THR A 84 -21.42 18.32 -3.78
CA THR A 84 -22.11 17.07 -4.10
C THR A 84 -22.36 16.25 -2.83
N GLY A 85 -23.52 15.61 -2.74
CA GLY A 85 -23.90 14.71 -1.65
C GLY A 85 -25.42 14.60 -1.55
N ARG A 86 -25.90 13.85 -0.55
CA ARG A 86 -27.35 13.65 -0.34
C ARG A 86 -28.16 14.94 -0.13
N TYR A 87 -27.50 15.96 0.39
CA TYR A 87 -28.04 17.32 0.50
C TYR A 87 -27.18 18.22 -0.38
N PRO A 88 -27.59 18.51 -1.62
CA PRO A 88 -26.82 19.38 -2.49
C PRO A 88 -26.79 20.79 -1.89
N LEU A 89 -25.61 21.38 -1.82
CA LEU A 89 -25.43 22.77 -1.40
C LEU A 89 -25.32 23.64 -2.65
N GLU A 90 -26.09 24.73 -2.66
CA GLU A 90 -25.92 25.78 -3.68
C GLU A 90 -24.60 26.53 -3.42
N LEU A 91 -23.98 26.98 -4.49
CA LEU A 91 -22.70 27.72 -4.43
C LEU A 91 -22.78 28.93 -3.52
N ASP A 92 -23.87 29.67 -3.64
CA ASP A 92 -24.12 30.88 -2.85
C ASP A 92 -24.20 30.55 -1.37
N GLU A 93 -24.87 29.46 -0.99
CA GLU A 93 -24.98 28.99 0.37
C GLU A 93 -23.60 28.55 0.93
N LEU A 94 -22.80 27.83 0.12
CA LEU A 94 -21.42 27.45 0.49
C LEU A 94 -20.57 28.69 0.78
N PHE A 95 -20.58 29.70 -0.10
CA PHE A 95 -19.82 30.93 0.10
C PHE A 95 -20.31 31.75 1.29
N ARG A 96 -21.62 31.80 1.54
CA ARG A 96 -22.17 32.44 2.73
C ARG A 96 -21.73 31.76 4.03
N ILE A 97 -21.75 30.42 4.08
CA ILE A 97 -21.33 29.66 5.27
C ILE A 97 -19.83 29.88 5.53
N LEU A 98 -19.00 29.76 4.47
CA LEU A 98 -17.55 29.99 4.61
C LEU A 98 -17.22 31.43 4.96
N GLY A 99 -17.88 32.40 4.33
CA GLY A 99 -17.73 33.83 4.59
C GLY A 99 -18.07 34.19 6.04
N LYS A 100 -19.17 33.65 6.57
CA LYS A 100 -19.56 33.85 7.96
C LYS A 100 -18.56 33.23 8.94
N ASN A 101 -18.18 31.97 8.74
CA ASN A 101 -17.41 31.23 9.75
C ASN A 101 -15.89 31.49 9.70
N TRP A 102 -15.34 31.81 8.52
CA TRP A 102 -13.90 32.01 8.36
C TRP A 102 -13.49 33.47 8.22
N PHE A 103 -14.39 34.31 7.67
CA PHE A 103 -14.10 35.73 7.45
C PHE A 103 -14.92 36.67 8.35
N GLY A 104 -15.76 36.11 9.26
CA GLY A 104 -16.56 36.90 10.20
C GLY A 104 -17.63 37.78 9.56
N MET A 105 -18.05 37.47 8.31
CA MET A 105 -19.06 38.24 7.61
C MET A 105 -20.46 38.04 8.23
N ASP A 106 -21.21 39.10 8.44
CA ASP A 106 -22.60 39.00 8.96
C ASP A 106 -23.55 38.58 7.82
N LEU A 107 -23.54 37.29 7.52
CA LEU A 107 -24.36 36.66 6.47
C LEU A 107 -25.40 35.73 7.09
N LYS A 108 -26.64 35.85 6.58
CA LYS A 108 -27.72 34.92 6.94
C LYS A 108 -27.45 33.57 6.28
N VAL A 109 -27.31 32.54 7.06
CA VAL A 109 -27.09 31.16 6.59
C VAL A 109 -28.16 30.23 7.17
N TYR A 110 -28.52 29.19 6.41
CA TYR A 110 -29.43 28.16 6.86
C TYR A 110 -28.70 27.22 7.83
N LYS A 111 -29.05 27.27 9.13
CA LYS A 111 -28.33 26.51 10.18
C LYS A 111 -28.14 25.02 9.93
N PRO A 112 -29.12 24.26 9.41
CA PRO A 112 -28.94 22.85 9.10
C PRO A 112 -27.85 22.60 8.03
N ALA A 113 -27.78 23.46 6.99
CA ALA A 113 -26.73 23.38 5.97
C ALA A 113 -25.35 23.73 6.56
N GLU A 114 -25.29 24.77 7.41
CA GLU A 114 -24.07 25.16 8.13
C GLU A 114 -23.54 23.99 8.99
N ASN A 115 -24.41 23.40 9.80
CA ASN A 115 -24.04 22.26 10.65
C ASN A 115 -23.58 21.06 9.81
N MET A 116 -24.33 20.70 8.76
CA MET A 116 -23.96 19.58 7.87
C MET A 116 -22.60 19.82 7.20
N LEU A 117 -22.33 21.03 6.74
CA LEU A 117 -21.07 21.36 6.10
C LEU A 117 -19.90 21.30 7.10
N LEU A 118 -20.02 21.95 8.25
CA LEU A 118 -18.92 22.13 9.20
C LEU A 118 -18.66 20.89 10.07
N THR A 119 -19.71 20.16 10.49
CA THR A 119 -19.56 19.04 11.43
C THR A 119 -19.47 17.68 10.79
N VAL A 120 -19.97 17.54 9.53
CA VAL A 120 -19.97 16.26 8.83
C VAL A 120 -19.11 16.32 7.59
N ARG A 121 -19.38 17.24 6.65
CA ARG A 121 -18.78 17.19 5.32
C ARG A 121 -17.30 17.58 5.32
N ILE A 122 -16.93 18.68 5.98
CA ILE A 122 -15.54 19.15 6.04
C ILE A 122 -14.64 18.13 6.78
N PRO A 123 -14.97 17.65 7.99
CA PRO A 123 -14.13 16.64 8.66
C PRO A 123 -13.96 15.37 7.84
N ARG A 124 -15.02 14.89 7.21
CA ARG A 124 -15.01 13.70 6.37
C ARG A 124 -14.14 13.89 5.12
N LEU A 125 -14.28 15.02 4.45
CA LEU A 125 -13.47 15.37 3.27
C LEU A 125 -11.97 15.43 3.61
N LEU A 126 -11.64 16.10 4.71
CA LEU A 126 -10.25 16.20 5.18
C LEU A 126 -9.69 14.82 5.58
N ALA A 127 -10.51 13.98 6.23
CA ALA A 127 -10.11 12.61 6.55
C ALA A 127 -9.85 11.79 5.29
N ALA A 128 -10.75 11.84 4.29
CA ALA A 128 -10.57 11.16 3.02
C ALA A 128 -9.27 11.59 2.32
N GLY A 129 -9.03 12.90 2.25
CA GLY A 129 -7.80 13.44 1.65
C GLY A 129 -6.54 13.00 2.39
N LEU A 130 -6.56 13.09 3.73
CA LEU A 130 -5.41 12.69 4.55
C LEU A 130 -5.14 11.19 4.49
N ILE A 131 -6.18 10.34 4.50
CA ILE A 131 -6.05 8.89 4.31
C ILE A 131 -5.47 8.57 2.94
N GLY A 132 -5.97 9.20 1.88
CA GLY A 132 -5.46 9.01 0.54
C GLY A 132 -3.99 9.41 0.40
N ALA A 133 -3.61 10.56 0.94
CA ALA A 133 -2.22 11.03 1.01
C ALA A 133 -1.33 10.05 1.79
N ALA A 134 -1.81 9.61 2.96
CA ALA A 134 -1.12 8.70 3.87
C ALA A 134 -0.84 7.34 3.21
N LEU A 135 -1.86 6.71 2.64
CA LEU A 135 -1.73 5.42 1.97
C LEU A 135 -0.86 5.51 0.71
N ALA A 136 -0.95 6.59 -0.06
CA ALA A 136 -0.14 6.78 -1.26
C ALA A 136 1.34 7.00 -0.93
N ILE A 137 1.68 7.85 0.06
CA ILE A 137 3.08 8.04 0.46
C ILE A 137 3.66 6.79 1.12
N ALA A 138 2.88 6.07 1.94
CA ALA A 138 3.29 4.79 2.51
C ALA A 138 3.57 3.76 1.40
N GLY A 139 2.68 3.67 0.40
CA GLY A 139 2.87 2.81 -0.75
C GLY A 139 4.13 3.14 -1.54
N ALA A 140 4.35 4.42 -1.86
CA ALA A 140 5.56 4.89 -2.53
C ALA A 140 6.83 4.52 -1.74
N THR A 141 6.78 4.70 -0.41
CA THR A 141 7.88 4.36 0.50
C THR A 141 8.17 2.86 0.51
N PHE A 142 7.15 2.03 0.68
CA PHE A 142 7.33 0.57 0.66
C PHE A 142 7.84 0.07 -0.68
N GLN A 143 7.28 0.56 -1.80
CA GLN A 143 7.74 0.19 -3.13
C GLN A 143 9.22 0.55 -3.36
N ALA A 144 9.68 1.69 -2.84
CA ALA A 144 11.08 2.10 -2.92
C ALA A 144 11.99 1.25 -2.02
N VAL A 145 11.63 1.07 -0.75
CA VAL A 145 12.42 0.31 0.24
C VAL A 145 12.53 -1.16 -0.14
N PHE A 146 11.45 -1.76 -0.65
CA PHE A 146 11.41 -3.16 -1.10
C PHE A 146 11.85 -3.34 -2.55
N ARG A 147 12.13 -2.26 -3.28
CA ARG A 147 12.50 -2.27 -4.70
C ARG A 147 11.54 -3.10 -5.56
N ASN A 148 10.28 -3.07 -5.19
CA ASN A 148 9.23 -3.84 -5.85
C ASN A 148 7.96 -2.98 -5.98
N PRO A 149 7.54 -2.64 -7.21
CA PRO A 149 6.36 -1.81 -7.43
C PRO A 149 5.03 -2.47 -7.06
N LEU A 150 5.02 -3.78 -6.79
CA LEU A 150 3.83 -4.55 -6.42
C LEU A 150 3.56 -4.56 -4.92
N VAL A 151 4.46 -3.99 -4.12
CA VAL A 151 4.31 -3.94 -2.66
C VAL A 151 3.26 -2.92 -2.27
N SER A 152 2.33 -3.34 -1.42
CA SER A 152 1.30 -2.48 -0.84
C SER A 152 1.60 -2.19 0.65
N PRO A 153 1.04 -1.12 1.22
CA PRO A 153 1.19 -0.80 2.64
C PRO A 153 0.71 -1.90 3.60
N TYR A 154 -0.17 -2.78 3.12
CA TYR A 154 -0.76 -3.87 3.92
C TYR A 154 0.10 -5.13 4.02
N LEU A 155 1.23 -5.16 3.30
CA LEU A 155 2.12 -6.33 3.23
C LEU A 155 2.64 -6.79 4.61
N LEU A 156 2.76 -5.86 5.57
CA LEU A 156 3.26 -6.16 6.91
C LEU A 156 2.18 -6.67 7.88
N GLY A 157 1.01 -7.08 7.40
CA GLY A 157 -0.06 -7.63 8.22
C GLY A 157 -0.86 -6.59 9.03
N VAL A 158 -0.62 -5.30 8.80
CA VAL A 158 -1.29 -4.18 9.50
C VAL A 158 -2.80 -4.27 9.42
N SER A 159 -3.33 -4.48 8.22
CA SER A 159 -4.77 -4.52 7.97
C SER A 159 -5.45 -5.69 8.68
N GLN A 160 -4.83 -6.87 8.64
CA GLN A 160 -5.35 -8.08 9.28
C GLN A 160 -5.32 -7.95 10.81
N GLY A 161 -4.20 -7.42 11.35
CA GLY A 161 -4.10 -7.14 12.78
C GLY A 161 -5.11 -6.09 13.25
N ALA A 162 -5.28 -5.00 12.51
CA ALA A 162 -6.26 -3.97 12.82
C ALA A 162 -7.70 -4.53 12.75
N SER A 163 -8.00 -5.36 11.75
CA SER A 163 -9.31 -5.99 11.62
C SER A 163 -9.61 -6.97 12.75
N ALA A 164 -8.61 -7.74 13.19
CA ALA A 164 -8.76 -8.62 14.36
C ALA A 164 -8.94 -7.80 15.64
N GLY A 165 -8.21 -6.71 15.82
CA GLY A 165 -8.38 -5.79 16.94
C GLY A 165 -9.76 -5.15 17.00
N ALA A 166 -10.26 -4.62 15.88
CA ALA A 166 -11.60 -4.07 15.78
C ALA A 166 -12.68 -5.13 16.07
N ALA A 167 -12.56 -6.31 15.47
CA ALA A 167 -13.49 -7.42 15.69
C ALA A 167 -13.51 -7.87 17.16
N SER A 168 -12.36 -7.87 17.85
CA SER A 168 -12.30 -8.18 19.28
C SER A 168 -13.07 -7.16 20.13
N ALA A 169 -12.95 -5.86 19.84
CA ALA A 169 -13.69 -4.82 20.55
C ALA A 169 -15.22 -4.95 20.32
N ILE A 170 -15.63 -5.20 19.07
CA ILE A 170 -17.03 -5.42 18.71
C ILE A 170 -17.58 -6.63 19.45
N LEU A 171 -16.84 -7.73 19.50
CA LEU A 171 -17.23 -8.97 20.17
C LEU A 171 -17.40 -8.79 21.68
N LEU A 172 -16.51 -8.01 22.30
CA LEU A 172 -16.57 -7.67 23.72
C LEU A 172 -17.70 -6.67 24.07
N GLY A 173 -18.47 -6.24 23.08
CA GLY A 173 -19.58 -5.31 23.28
C GLY A 173 -19.14 -3.87 23.61
N VAL A 174 -17.89 -3.53 23.32
CA VAL A 174 -17.40 -2.16 23.50
C VAL A 174 -17.93 -1.29 22.36
N GLY A 175 -19.10 -0.70 22.56
CA GLY A 175 -19.89 -0.05 21.49
C GLY A 175 -19.42 1.34 21.07
N THR A 176 -18.33 1.89 21.61
CA THR A 176 -17.86 3.23 21.22
C THR A 176 -16.92 3.16 20.03
N SER A 177 -17.11 4.05 19.06
CA SER A 177 -16.25 4.16 17.87
C SER A 177 -14.77 4.33 18.26
N LEU A 178 -14.48 5.10 19.30
CA LEU A 178 -13.11 5.34 19.80
C LEU A 178 -12.45 4.04 20.31
N ALA A 179 -13.18 3.18 21.01
CA ALA A 179 -12.63 1.94 21.53
C ALA A 179 -12.37 0.92 20.39
N ILE A 180 -13.26 0.84 19.39
CA ILE A 180 -13.04 0.02 18.20
C ILE A 180 -11.81 0.52 17.43
N GLN A 181 -11.67 1.83 17.23
CA GLN A 181 -10.50 2.44 16.58
C GLN A 181 -9.21 2.20 17.37
N GLY A 182 -9.24 2.37 18.70
CA GLY A 182 -8.10 2.10 19.59
C GLY A 182 -7.66 0.64 19.55
N SER A 183 -8.61 -0.30 19.58
CA SER A 183 -8.35 -1.74 19.46
C SER A 183 -7.81 -2.12 18.07
N ALA A 184 -8.32 -1.49 17.00
CA ALA A 184 -7.80 -1.65 15.66
C ALA A 184 -6.34 -1.15 15.57
N LEU A 185 -6.04 0.01 16.17
CA LEU A 185 -4.68 0.53 16.24
C LEU A 185 -3.74 -0.42 16.98
N ALA A 186 -4.15 -0.88 18.16
CA ALA A 186 -3.38 -1.82 18.96
C ALA A 186 -3.12 -3.13 18.20
N GLY A 187 -4.13 -3.71 17.55
CA GLY A 187 -4.01 -4.91 16.75
C GLY A 187 -3.10 -4.73 15.53
N GLY A 188 -3.23 -3.60 14.83
CA GLY A 188 -2.37 -3.25 13.69
C GLY A 188 -0.90 -3.07 14.10
N LEU A 189 -0.64 -2.35 15.19
CA LEU A 189 0.71 -2.17 15.74
C LEU A 189 1.30 -3.48 16.25
N ALA A 190 0.52 -4.33 16.93
CA ALA A 190 0.95 -5.64 17.37
C ALA A 190 1.38 -6.52 16.19
N ALA A 191 0.61 -6.55 15.10
CA ALA A 191 0.96 -7.28 13.89
C ALA A 191 2.29 -6.80 13.29
N VAL A 192 2.52 -5.49 13.25
CA VAL A 192 3.78 -4.92 12.75
C VAL A 192 4.95 -5.26 13.67
N LEU A 193 4.77 -5.13 14.99
CA LEU A 193 5.81 -5.51 15.96
C LEU A 193 6.21 -6.97 15.78
N LEU A 194 5.24 -7.88 15.62
CA LEU A 194 5.50 -9.30 15.33
C LEU A 194 6.25 -9.45 14.00
N THR A 195 5.79 -8.80 12.94
CA THR A 195 6.41 -8.85 11.61
C THR A 195 7.87 -8.40 11.62
N VAL A 196 8.19 -7.34 12.36
CA VAL A 196 9.56 -6.80 12.47
C VAL A 196 10.42 -7.64 13.44
N SER A 197 9.81 -8.31 14.42
CA SER A 197 10.51 -9.12 15.40
C SER A 197 11.00 -10.46 14.83
N ILE A 198 10.24 -11.09 13.93
CA ILE A 198 10.60 -12.39 13.34
C ILE A 198 11.98 -12.36 12.64
N PRO A 199 12.30 -11.41 11.72
CA PRO A 199 13.62 -11.33 11.10
C PRO A 199 14.76 -11.09 12.12
N ARG A 200 14.49 -10.35 13.20
CA ARG A 200 15.48 -10.11 14.27
C ARG A 200 15.77 -11.37 15.05
N LEU A 201 14.73 -12.13 15.43
CA LEU A 201 14.87 -13.41 16.14
C LEU A 201 15.64 -14.45 15.30
N LEU A 202 15.38 -14.49 13.99
CA LEU A 202 16.05 -15.38 13.04
C LEU A 202 17.44 -14.87 12.59
N LYS A 203 17.88 -13.72 13.11
CA LYS A 203 19.15 -13.05 12.73
C LYS A 203 19.32 -12.86 11.21
N ASN A 204 18.21 -12.80 10.49
CA ASN A 204 18.18 -12.58 9.04
C ASN A 204 17.34 -11.34 8.72
N GLN A 205 18.00 -10.19 8.57
CA GLN A 205 17.35 -8.90 8.33
C GLN A 205 17.20 -8.58 6.83
N SER A 206 17.14 -9.60 5.96
CA SER A 206 16.88 -9.39 4.54
C SER A 206 15.47 -8.85 4.30
N THR A 207 15.32 -8.08 3.24
CA THR A 207 14.03 -7.54 2.80
C THR A 207 13.03 -8.66 2.52
N LEU A 208 13.50 -9.78 1.94
CA LEU A 208 12.66 -10.96 1.66
C LEU A 208 12.10 -11.54 2.96
N MET A 209 12.94 -11.66 4.01
CA MET A 209 12.52 -12.21 5.30
C MET A 209 11.46 -11.33 5.98
N LEU A 210 11.56 -10.00 5.85
CA LEU A 210 10.57 -9.08 6.36
C LEU A 210 9.22 -9.24 5.64
N VAL A 211 9.23 -9.40 4.31
CA VAL A 211 8.03 -9.67 3.50
C VAL A 211 7.38 -10.99 3.93
N LEU A 212 8.19 -12.05 4.04
CA LEU A 212 7.69 -13.38 4.45
C LEU A 212 7.08 -13.33 5.86
N SER A 213 7.73 -12.63 6.78
CA SER A 213 7.19 -12.40 8.14
C SER A 213 5.84 -11.69 8.11
N GLY A 214 5.69 -10.69 7.23
CA GLY A 214 4.41 -9.99 7.04
C GLY A 214 3.31 -10.90 6.52
N VAL A 215 3.62 -11.79 5.57
CA VAL A 215 2.67 -12.80 5.06
C VAL A 215 2.26 -13.77 6.18
N ILE A 216 3.20 -14.25 6.98
CA ILE A 216 2.93 -15.16 8.11
C ILE A 216 2.02 -14.47 9.15
N VAL A 217 2.38 -13.27 9.58
CA VAL A 217 1.60 -12.51 10.57
C VAL A 217 0.23 -12.12 10.01
N GLY A 218 0.16 -11.75 8.72
CA GLY A 218 -1.10 -11.49 8.04
C GLY A 218 -2.00 -12.72 7.97
N GLY A 219 -1.43 -13.88 7.67
CA GLY A 219 -2.14 -15.17 7.68
C GLY A 219 -2.70 -15.51 9.07
N PHE A 220 -1.89 -15.32 10.12
CA PHE A 220 -2.33 -15.49 11.51
C PHE A 220 -3.46 -14.51 11.88
N GLY A 221 -3.31 -13.22 11.50
CA GLY A 221 -4.35 -12.21 11.71
C GLY A 221 -5.65 -12.56 11.00
N THR A 222 -5.58 -13.11 9.78
CA THR A 222 -6.76 -13.58 9.02
C THR A 222 -7.43 -14.76 9.71
N ALA A 223 -6.65 -15.72 10.22
CA ALA A 223 -7.18 -16.86 10.97
C ALA A 223 -7.84 -16.42 12.28
N ALA A 224 -7.20 -15.51 13.03
CA ALA A 224 -7.75 -14.93 14.25
C ALA A 224 -9.09 -14.22 13.98
N LEU A 225 -9.13 -13.40 12.92
CA LEU A 225 -10.36 -12.73 12.51
C LEU A 225 -11.46 -13.72 12.10
N GLY A 226 -11.10 -14.81 11.43
CA GLY A 226 -12.02 -15.90 11.09
C GLY A 226 -12.63 -16.55 12.33
N ALA A 227 -11.81 -16.82 13.35
CA ALA A 227 -12.26 -17.35 14.63
C ALA A 227 -13.20 -16.38 15.37
N LEU A 228 -12.89 -15.07 15.38
CA LEU A 228 -13.74 -14.05 15.97
C LEU A 228 -15.11 -13.96 15.26
N LYS A 229 -15.12 -14.05 13.92
CA LYS A 229 -16.37 -14.09 13.13
C LYS A 229 -17.18 -15.34 13.39
N PHE A 230 -16.54 -16.49 13.61
CA PHE A 230 -17.21 -17.76 13.88
C PHE A 230 -17.98 -17.74 15.19
N ILE A 231 -17.44 -17.09 16.23
CA ILE A 231 -18.08 -16.99 17.55
C ILE A 231 -19.00 -15.78 17.71
N ALA A 232 -18.99 -14.84 16.75
CA ALA A 232 -19.78 -13.63 16.77
C ALA A 232 -21.29 -13.92 16.59
N ASN A 233 -22.13 -13.14 17.26
CA ASN A 233 -23.57 -13.19 17.03
C ASN A 233 -23.89 -12.83 15.57
N PRO A 234 -24.56 -13.72 14.79
CA PRO A 234 -24.81 -13.52 13.37
C PRO A 234 -25.64 -12.27 13.04
N GLU A 235 -26.60 -11.93 13.88
CA GLU A 235 -27.57 -10.86 13.62
C GLU A 235 -27.01 -9.46 13.90
N THR A 236 -26.05 -9.35 14.83
CA THR A 236 -25.56 -8.04 15.31
C THR A 236 -24.06 -7.88 15.10
N GLN A 237 -23.22 -8.67 15.79
CA GLN A 237 -21.77 -8.50 15.83
C GLN A 237 -21.11 -8.85 14.50
N LEU A 238 -21.52 -9.95 13.86
CA LEU A 238 -20.94 -10.38 12.58
C LEU A 238 -21.19 -9.34 11.50
N ALA A 239 -22.41 -8.81 11.41
CA ALA A 239 -22.74 -7.75 10.46
C ALA A 239 -21.88 -6.50 10.69
N GLN A 240 -21.68 -6.10 11.94
CA GLN A 240 -20.85 -4.94 12.31
C GLN A 240 -19.37 -5.17 11.96
N ILE A 241 -18.81 -6.35 12.23
CA ILE A 241 -17.44 -6.72 11.87
C ILE A 241 -17.25 -6.67 10.35
N VAL A 242 -18.18 -7.26 9.59
CA VAL A 242 -18.12 -7.26 8.11
C VAL A 242 -18.20 -5.84 7.57
N PHE A 243 -19.12 -5.02 8.09
CA PHE A 243 -19.26 -3.62 7.65
C PHE A 243 -17.99 -2.81 7.97
N TRP A 244 -17.42 -2.95 9.17
CA TRP A 244 -16.17 -2.29 9.53
C TRP A 244 -15.01 -2.68 8.59
N GLN A 245 -14.92 -3.95 8.20
CA GLN A 245 -13.90 -4.43 7.27
C GLN A 245 -14.04 -3.89 5.84
N MET A 246 -15.21 -3.45 5.45
CA MET A 246 -15.43 -2.85 4.14
C MET A 246 -14.98 -1.38 4.07
N GLY A 247 -14.71 -0.76 5.22
CA GLY A 247 -14.23 0.62 5.32
C GLY A 247 -15.31 1.65 5.05
N SER A 248 -15.40 2.64 5.92
CA SER A 248 -16.34 3.76 5.81
C SER A 248 -15.80 5.00 6.52
N LEU A 249 -16.19 6.18 6.03
CA LEU A 249 -15.91 7.47 6.70
C LEU A 249 -17.19 8.11 7.26
N GLN A 250 -18.27 7.36 7.36
CA GLN A 250 -19.59 7.87 7.79
C GLN A 250 -19.55 8.48 9.19
N ASP A 251 -18.82 7.86 10.10
CA ASP A 251 -18.75 8.24 11.51
C ASP A 251 -17.55 9.12 11.86
N VAL A 252 -16.81 9.63 10.86
CA VAL A 252 -15.65 10.46 11.10
C VAL A 252 -16.08 11.86 11.53
N ARG A 253 -15.72 12.22 12.77
CA ARG A 253 -15.94 13.54 13.38
C ARG A 253 -14.60 14.28 13.54
N ALA A 254 -14.69 15.57 13.84
CA ALA A 254 -13.52 16.44 14.00
C ALA A 254 -12.50 15.91 15.03
N GLU A 255 -12.98 15.29 16.11
CA GLU A 255 -12.10 14.72 17.17
C GLU A 255 -11.25 13.56 16.63
N ALA A 256 -11.89 12.59 15.94
CA ALA A 256 -11.20 11.46 15.33
C ALA A 256 -10.23 11.94 14.23
N LEU A 257 -10.63 12.91 13.40
CA LEU A 257 -9.76 13.53 12.41
C LEU A 257 -8.55 14.19 13.07
N THR A 258 -8.75 14.92 14.17
CA THR A 258 -7.65 15.60 14.89
C THR A 258 -6.64 14.57 15.43
N GLN A 259 -7.12 13.48 16.06
CA GLN A 259 -6.25 12.41 16.57
C GLN A 259 -5.47 11.74 15.44
N PHE A 260 -6.11 11.49 14.32
CA PHE A 260 -5.47 10.96 13.13
C PHE A 260 -4.41 11.92 12.57
N ALA A 261 -4.76 13.20 12.42
CA ALA A 261 -3.86 14.21 11.89
C ALA A 261 -2.61 14.41 12.76
N LEU A 262 -2.75 14.33 14.09
CA LEU A 262 -1.62 14.42 15.04
C LEU A 262 -0.55 13.33 14.80
N VAL A 263 -0.92 12.17 14.29
CA VAL A 263 0.03 11.10 13.96
C VAL A 263 0.38 11.12 12.47
N ALA A 264 -0.62 11.22 11.60
CA ALA A 264 -0.42 11.08 10.16
C ALA A 264 0.39 12.23 9.55
N VAL A 265 0.10 13.48 9.94
CA VAL A 265 0.78 14.65 9.37
C VAL A 265 2.28 14.66 9.69
N PRO A 266 2.73 14.48 10.95
CA PRO A 266 4.16 14.38 11.25
C PRO A 266 4.84 13.22 10.51
N CYS A 267 4.19 12.04 10.42
CA CYS A 267 4.74 10.90 9.69
C CYS A 267 4.90 11.19 8.19
N ILE A 268 3.90 11.82 7.56
CA ILE A 268 3.95 12.23 6.15
C ILE A 268 5.08 13.24 5.94
N LEU A 269 5.20 14.27 6.78
CA LEU A 269 6.24 15.27 6.68
C LEU A 269 7.64 14.68 6.87
N LEU A 270 7.81 13.76 7.82
CA LEU A 270 9.09 13.05 8.03
C LEU A 270 9.44 12.16 6.85
N LEU A 271 8.48 11.43 6.28
CA LEU A 271 8.70 10.64 5.07
C LEU A 271 9.09 11.52 3.89
N LEU A 272 8.44 12.69 3.71
CA LEU A 272 8.83 13.68 2.70
C LEU A 272 10.24 14.24 2.94
N ALA A 273 10.59 14.54 4.18
CA ALA A 273 11.94 15.00 4.53
C ALA A 273 12.99 13.91 4.22
N MET A 274 12.63 12.65 4.38
CA MET A 274 13.49 11.50 4.09
C MET A 274 13.47 11.06 2.61
N ARG A 275 12.71 11.70 1.73
CA ARG A 275 12.52 11.29 0.32
C ARG A 275 13.83 11.05 -0.44
N TRP A 276 14.85 11.87 -0.21
CA TRP A 276 16.17 11.70 -0.80
C TRP A 276 16.85 10.42 -0.31
N ARG A 277 16.83 10.16 1.00
CA ARG A 277 17.38 8.91 1.57
C ARG A 277 16.63 7.68 1.08
N ILE A 278 15.31 7.78 0.94
CA ILE A 278 14.47 6.71 0.38
C ILE A 278 14.80 6.48 -1.10
N ASN A 279 15.11 7.53 -1.86
CA ASN A 279 15.57 7.42 -3.24
C ASN A 279 16.87 6.62 -3.34
N ILE A 280 17.83 6.90 -2.47
CA ILE A 280 19.09 6.15 -2.43
C ILE A 280 18.86 4.67 -2.05
N LEU A 281 17.98 4.39 -1.09
CA LEU A 281 17.62 2.99 -0.74
C LEU A 281 17.05 2.21 -1.93
N SER A 282 16.41 2.89 -2.87
CA SER A 282 15.84 2.26 -4.07
C SER A 282 16.89 1.86 -5.11
N LEU A 283 18.11 2.43 -5.08
CA LEU A 283 19.19 2.12 -6.01
C LEU A 283 19.83 0.76 -5.71
N GLY A 284 20.05 0.45 -4.43
CA GLY A 284 20.70 -0.79 -4.00
C GLY A 284 21.35 -0.64 -2.63
N ASP A 285 21.70 -1.78 -2.01
CA ASP A 285 22.30 -1.77 -0.68
C ASP A 285 23.77 -1.32 -0.74
N ASP A 286 24.48 -1.71 -1.80
CA ASP A 286 25.89 -1.38 -1.97
C ASP A 286 26.06 0.09 -2.39
N GLU A 287 25.21 0.57 -3.30
CA GLU A 287 25.16 1.97 -3.69
C GLU A 287 24.80 2.88 -2.50
N ALA A 288 23.85 2.45 -1.68
CA ALA A 288 23.45 3.24 -0.51
C ALA A 288 24.56 3.30 0.55
N ARG A 289 25.36 2.24 0.71
CA ARG A 289 26.52 2.24 1.62
C ARG A 289 27.64 3.16 1.10
N THR A 290 27.93 3.14 -0.19
CA THR A 290 28.96 4.03 -0.77
C THR A 290 28.61 5.50 -0.63
N LEU A 291 27.31 5.83 -0.62
CA LEU A 291 26.78 7.17 -0.36
C LEU A 291 26.64 7.50 1.14
N GLY A 292 27.17 6.67 2.04
CA GLY A 292 27.22 6.92 3.48
C GLY A 292 25.88 6.74 4.21
N ILE A 293 24.91 6.05 3.61
CA ILE A 293 23.60 5.80 4.25
C ILE A 293 23.69 4.60 5.21
N ASN A 294 23.30 4.80 6.46
CA ASN A 294 23.09 3.70 7.38
C ASN A 294 21.79 2.96 7.02
N LEU A 295 21.93 1.85 6.29
CA LEU A 295 20.81 1.07 5.75
C LEU A 295 19.83 0.62 6.83
N THR A 296 20.34 0.03 7.91
CA THR A 296 19.49 -0.53 8.98
C THR A 296 18.64 0.55 9.64
N ARG A 297 19.28 1.68 9.99
CA ARG A 297 18.58 2.79 10.64
C ARG A 297 17.59 3.47 9.69
N THR A 298 18.01 3.77 8.46
CA THR A 298 17.17 4.49 7.50
C THR A 298 15.98 3.63 7.09
N ARG A 299 16.22 2.34 6.77
CA ARG A 299 15.16 1.39 6.44
C ARG A 299 14.19 1.19 7.60
N GLY A 300 14.72 1.03 8.83
CA GLY A 300 13.89 0.87 10.03
C GLY A 300 12.97 2.06 10.28
N ILE A 301 13.48 3.29 10.20
CA ILE A 301 12.70 4.52 10.42
C ILE A 301 11.64 4.68 9.33
N THR A 302 12.00 4.50 8.06
CA THR A 302 11.05 4.64 6.95
C THR A 302 9.93 3.61 6.99
N ILE A 303 10.24 2.36 7.32
CA ILE A 303 9.23 1.32 7.51
C ILE A 303 8.32 1.66 8.69
N LEU A 304 8.88 2.09 9.82
CA LEU A 304 8.10 2.48 10.99
C LEU A 304 7.12 3.61 10.67
N LEU A 305 7.59 4.69 10.06
CA LEU A 305 6.75 5.84 9.70
C LEU A 305 5.65 5.46 8.70
N ALA A 306 6.01 4.72 7.63
CA ALA A 306 5.04 4.25 6.64
C ALA A 306 4.00 3.29 7.25
N THR A 307 4.40 2.49 8.24
CA THR A 307 3.50 1.60 8.96
C THR A 307 2.57 2.36 9.89
N LEU A 308 3.09 3.32 10.67
CA LEU A 308 2.28 4.14 11.57
C LEU A 308 1.20 4.90 10.79
N VAL A 309 1.56 5.52 9.68
CA VAL A 309 0.59 6.26 8.87
C VAL A 309 -0.45 5.32 8.22
N THR A 310 -0.06 4.10 7.88
CA THR A 310 -1.00 3.09 7.38
C THR A 310 -1.93 2.59 8.48
N ALA A 311 -1.39 2.26 9.65
CA ALA A 311 -2.18 1.76 10.79
C ALA A 311 -3.22 2.78 11.23
N THR A 312 -2.83 4.04 11.39
CA THR A 312 -3.75 5.11 11.76
C THR A 312 -4.82 5.37 10.68
N SER A 313 -4.48 5.25 9.39
CA SER A 313 -5.46 5.33 8.30
C SER A 313 -6.50 4.21 8.37
N VAL A 314 -6.05 2.97 8.65
CA VAL A 314 -6.95 1.82 8.82
C VAL A 314 -7.85 1.96 10.05
N CYS A 315 -7.36 2.55 11.14
CA CYS A 315 -8.16 2.76 12.35
C CYS A 315 -9.36 3.69 12.12
N ILE A 316 -9.18 4.73 11.31
CA ILE A 316 -10.21 5.73 11.01
C ILE A 316 -11.17 5.27 9.93
N GLY A 317 -10.65 4.79 8.81
CA GLY A 317 -11.44 4.48 7.62
C GLY A 317 -11.70 3.00 7.38
N GLY A 318 -11.19 2.11 8.25
CA GLY A 318 -11.13 0.68 7.96
C GLY A 318 -10.08 0.34 6.89
N PRO A 319 -9.95 -0.92 6.50
CA PRO A 319 -9.07 -1.35 5.42
C PRO A 319 -9.52 -0.77 4.08
N ILE A 320 -8.69 0.06 3.43
CA ILE A 320 -8.95 0.66 2.11
C ILE A 320 -7.90 0.17 1.14
N SER A 321 -8.29 -0.74 0.26
CA SER A 321 -7.38 -1.39 -0.70
C SER A 321 -7.00 -0.48 -1.87
N TRP A 322 -5.99 -0.88 -2.64
CA TRP A 322 -5.57 -0.33 -3.93
C TRP A 322 -4.89 1.05 -3.91
N VAL A 323 -5.25 1.99 -3.04
CA VAL A 323 -4.73 3.36 -3.04
C VAL A 323 -3.19 3.38 -2.98
N GLY A 324 -2.62 2.70 -1.99
CA GLY A 324 -1.16 2.64 -1.80
C GLY A 324 -0.41 1.81 -2.85
N LEU A 325 -1.12 1.09 -3.71
CA LEU A 325 -0.53 0.33 -4.81
C LEU A 325 -0.62 1.11 -6.12
N VAL A 326 -1.83 1.55 -6.47
CA VAL A 326 -2.16 2.14 -7.77
C VAL A 326 -1.62 3.55 -7.92
N ILE A 327 -1.80 4.40 -6.90
CA ILE A 327 -1.43 5.81 -6.99
C ILE A 327 0.07 6.02 -7.18
N PRO A 328 0.98 5.39 -6.38
CA PRO A 328 2.41 5.51 -6.64
C PRO A 328 2.83 4.95 -7.99
N HIS A 329 2.16 3.89 -8.47
CA HIS A 329 2.44 3.33 -9.79
C HIS A 329 2.04 4.30 -10.91
N LEU A 330 0.88 4.93 -10.82
CA LEU A 330 0.44 5.98 -11.74
C LEU A 330 1.42 7.17 -11.74
N CYS A 331 1.81 7.65 -10.55
CA CYS A 331 2.77 8.74 -10.41
C CYS A 331 4.13 8.39 -11.05
N ARG A 332 4.58 7.13 -10.92
CA ARG A 332 5.83 6.65 -11.53
C ARG A 332 5.80 6.72 -13.06
N LEU A 333 4.66 6.49 -13.69
CA LEU A 333 4.52 6.67 -15.15
C LEU A 333 4.62 8.14 -15.58
N LEU A 334 4.22 9.08 -14.71
CA LEU A 334 4.24 10.51 -15.00
C LEU A 334 5.62 11.14 -14.74
N VAL A 335 6.26 10.84 -13.61
CA VAL A 335 7.48 11.54 -13.16
C VAL A 335 8.70 10.62 -13.03
N GLY A 336 8.58 9.33 -13.38
CA GLY A 336 9.65 8.34 -13.24
C GLY A 336 9.76 7.77 -11.82
N SER A 337 10.85 7.04 -11.57
CA SER A 337 11.07 6.31 -10.31
C SER A 337 11.76 7.15 -9.23
N ASP A 338 12.15 8.39 -9.53
CA ASP A 338 12.77 9.30 -8.56
C ASP A 338 11.78 9.63 -7.43
N THR A 339 12.02 9.09 -6.24
CA THR A 339 11.14 9.28 -5.08
C THR A 339 11.06 10.73 -4.61
N THR A 340 12.04 11.56 -4.95
CA THR A 340 12.03 12.99 -4.61
C THR A 340 10.90 13.75 -5.29
N LYS A 341 10.53 13.30 -6.50
CA LYS A 341 9.40 13.81 -7.32
C LYS A 341 8.13 13.00 -7.11
N LEU A 342 8.29 11.68 -7.01
CA LEU A 342 7.18 10.72 -6.92
C LEU A 342 6.38 10.88 -5.63
N MET A 343 7.02 11.06 -4.47
CA MET A 343 6.33 11.14 -3.18
C MET A 343 5.42 12.37 -3.05
N PRO A 344 5.86 13.61 -3.39
CA PRO A 344 4.97 14.76 -3.36
C PRO A 344 3.76 14.62 -4.30
N LEU A 345 3.98 14.11 -5.51
CA LEU A 345 2.91 13.86 -6.47
C LEU A 345 1.93 12.80 -5.95
N SER A 346 2.45 11.73 -5.31
CA SER A 346 1.62 10.66 -4.74
C SER A 346 0.69 11.16 -3.64
N ILE A 347 1.14 12.12 -2.81
CA ILE A 347 0.29 12.75 -1.79
C ILE A 347 -0.90 13.46 -2.43
N LEU A 348 -0.65 14.32 -3.43
CA LEU A 348 -1.70 15.08 -4.11
C LEU A 348 -2.69 14.17 -4.82
N MET A 349 -2.18 13.21 -5.59
CA MET A 349 -3.00 12.27 -6.34
C MET A 349 -3.76 11.31 -5.41
N GLY A 350 -3.14 10.85 -4.32
CA GLY A 350 -3.78 10.01 -3.32
C GLY A 350 -4.92 10.72 -2.60
N ALA A 351 -4.69 11.96 -2.17
CA ALA A 351 -5.72 12.81 -1.57
C ALA A 351 -6.91 13.01 -2.53
N SER A 352 -6.62 13.41 -3.77
CA SER A 352 -7.65 13.62 -4.81
C SER A 352 -8.45 12.35 -5.07
N PHE A 353 -7.78 11.20 -5.20
CA PHE A 353 -8.42 9.92 -5.46
C PHE A 353 -9.37 9.52 -4.33
N MET A 354 -8.93 9.61 -3.07
CA MET A 354 -9.77 9.22 -1.94
C MET A 354 -10.93 10.18 -1.71
N MET A 355 -10.74 11.49 -1.88
CA MET A 355 -11.84 12.47 -1.84
C MET A 355 -12.87 12.19 -2.94
N PHE A 356 -12.43 11.84 -4.14
CA PHE A 356 -13.31 11.46 -5.24
C PHE A 356 -14.09 10.17 -4.92
N VAL A 357 -13.40 9.12 -4.46
CA VAL A 357 -14.03 7.86 -4.08
C VAL A 357 -15.03 8.05 -2.95
N ASP A 358 -14.71 8.84 -1.92
CA ASP A 358 -15.64 9.15 -0.84
C ASP A 358 -16.87 9.93 -1.34
N THR A 359 -16.67 10.84 -2.28
CA THR A 359 -17.79 11.57 -2.91
C THR A 359 -18.72 10.61 -3.66
N LEU A 360 -18.18 9.66 -4.41
CA LEU A 360 -18.97 8.61 -5.05
C LEU A 360 -19.68 7.74 -4.02
N ALA A 361 -18.98 7.32 -2.95
CA ALA A 361 -19.52 6.45 -1.91
C ALA A 361 -20.84 6.97 -1.31
N ARG A 362 -20.92 8.28 -1.09
CA ARG A 362 -22.07 8.95 -0.46
C ARG A 362 -23.11 9.48 -1.44
N SER A 363 -22.82 9.46 -2.78
CA SER A 363 -23.72 10.02 -3.79
C SER A 363 -24.35 9.00 -4.74
N LEU A 364 -23.78 7.78 -4.86
CA LEU A 364 -24.26 6.78 -5.82
C LEU A 364 -25.57 6.12 -5.40
N THR A 365 -25.75 5.86 -4.11
CA THR A 365 -26.91 5.11 -3.60
C THR A 365 -27.46 5.73 -2.30
N SER A 366 -28.69 5.37 -1.93
CA SER A 366 -29.29 5.77 -0.66
C SER A 366 -28.56 5.21 0.56
N ALA A 367 -28.01 4.00 0.48
CA ALA A 367 -27.04 3.47 1.43
C ALA A 367 -25.63 3.82 0.94
N GLU A 368 -24.70 4.15 1.86
CA GLU A 368 -23.33 4.44 1.45
C GLU A 368 -22.64 3.19 0.92
N VAL A 369 -21.99 3.31 -0.23
CA VAL A 369 -21.19 2.22 -0.78
C VAL A 369 -19.86 2.15 -0.01
N PRO A 370 -19.45 0.96 0.50
CA PRO A 370 -18.20 0.82 1.24
C PRO A 370 -16.99 1.21 0.39
N LEU A 371 -16.01 1.86 1.05
CA LEU A 371 -14.83 2.42 0.35
C LEU A 371 -13.97 1.34 -0.32
N SER A 372 -13.79 0.16 0.33
CA SER A 372 -13.01 -0.93 -0.27
C SER A 372 -13.65 -1.50 -1.52
N VAL A 373 -14.98 -1.48 -1.60
CA VAL A 373 -15.72 -1.91 -2.80
C VAL A 373 -15.43 -0.96 -3.96
N LEU A 374 -15.59 0.34 -3.73
CA LEU A 374 -15.34 1.35 -4.77
C LEU A 374 -13.87 1.41 -5.20
N THR A 375 -12.96 1.42 -4.22
CA THR A 375 -11.52 1.39 -4.54
C THR A 375 -11.11 0.13 -5.27
N GLY A 376 -11.76 -1.01 -5.01
CA GLY A 376 -11.58 -2.26 -5.73
C GLY A 376 -12.07 -2.18 -7.16
N PHE A 377 -13.31 -1.71 -7.38
CA PHE A 377 -13.88 -1.57 -8.73
C PHE A 377 -13.15 -0.56 -9.60
N ILE A 378 -12.61 0.52 -9.03
CA ILE A 378 -11.85 1.52 -9.77
C ILE A 378 -10.38 1.11 -9.88
N GLY A 379 -9.78 0.67 -8.77
CA GLY A 379 -8.35 0.39 -8.69
C GLY A 379 -7.92 -0.83 -9.48
N THR A 380 -8.70 -1.91 -9.50
CA THR A 380 -8.34 -3.14 -10.23
C THR A 380 -8.25 -2.91 -11.74
N PRO A 381 -9.29 -2.38 -12.44
CA PRO A 381 -9.18 -2.11 -13.87
C PRO A 381 -8.10 -1.09 -14.21
N LEU A 382 -7.98 -0.03 -13.38
CA LEU A 382 -6.93 0.96 -13.56
C LEU A 382 -5.54 0.33 -13.45
N TYR A 383 -5.33 -0.55 -12.49
CA TYR A 383 -4.05 -1.24 -12.31
C TYR A 383 -3.72 -2.17 -13.49
N VAL A 384 -4.71 -2.92 -13.99
CA VAL A 384 -4.54 -3.75 -15.20
C VAL A 384 -4.16 -2.88 -16.40
N ALA A 385 -4.85 -1.74 -16.59
CA ALA A 385 -4.52 -0.79 -17.65
C ALA A 385 -3.08 -0.26 -17.51
N LEU A 386 -2.63 0.08 -16.28
CA LEU A 386 -1.28 0.54 -16.01
C LEU A 386 -0.23 -0.54 -16.31
N LEU A 387 -0.50 -1.82 -16.01
CA LEU A 387 0.38 -2.92 -16.33
C LEU A 387 0.49 -3.13 -17.85
N LEU A 388 -0.61 -3.02 -18.58
CA LEU A 388 -0.61 -3.11 -20.04
C LEU A 388 0.19 -1.96 -20.68
N LEU A 389 0.00 -0.73 -20.22
CA LEU A 389 0.77 0.44 -20.64
C LEU A 389 2.25 0.31 -20.28
N GLY A 390 2.56 -0.28 -19.12
CA GLY A 390 3.93 -0.53 -18.66
C GLY A 390 4.67 -1.59 -19.50
N LYS A 391 3.99 -2.63 -19.98
CA LYS A 391 4.58 -3.66 -20.87
C LYS A 391 5.11 -3.10 -22.20
N VAL A 392 4.53 -2.03 -22.68
CA VAL A 392 5.02 -1.34 -23.90
C VAL A 392 6.37 -0.63 -23.64
N ARG A 393 6.77 -0.43 -22.37
CA ARG A 393 8.01 0.28 -21.98
C ARG A 393 9.12 -0.62 -21.45
N VAL A 394 8.89 -1.92 -21.27
CA VAL A 394 9.87 -2.88 -20.71
C VAL A 394 10.50 -3.79 -21.77
N LYS A 395 10.35 -3.45 -23.07
CA LYS A 395 11.10 -4.09 -24.15
C LYS A 395 12.30 -3.26 -24.58
#